data_74070bc79b53f8fd14b3721a14c87a12
#
_entry.id   74070bc79b53f8fd14b3721a14c87a12
#
_cell.length_a   1.000
_cell.length_b   1.000
_cell.length_c   1.000
_cell.angle_alpha   90.00
_cell.angle_beta   90.00
_cell.angle_gamma   90.00
#
_symmetry.space_group_name_H-M   'P 1'
#
loop_
_entity.id
_entity.type
_entity.pdbx_description
1 polymer ?
#
loop_
_entity_poly.entity_id
_entity_poly.type
_entity_poly.pdbx_seq_one_letter_code
_entity_poly.pdbx_strand_id
1 'polypeptide(L)'
;VDKFSALGSSQKRENTWQPFHSLHAPPKPSELTLSALVAAGAHFGHSKALMNPHYAPFAYGTRAGVVLIDLDKTLPHIRRAANVVRGVAARGGTIVFIGTRPELAPAVRKAAHRMSYNAYHIGEKWKPGTLTNKHSLFGFDVVRSTKIVPDLAVFLNPLHNMSAIRECTLEHIPTIGVVDSNVDPRIVMYPIPANDDSIRTLELIAGLLSIAGRDGIE
;
A
#
# COMPACT_ATOMS: atom_id res chain seq x y z
N VAL A 1 25.93 22.57 24.10
CA VAL A 1 24.53 22.31 23.71
C VAL A 1 23.62 23.26 24.47
N ASP A 2 23.90 23.53 25.78
CA ASP A 2 23.00 24.34 26.63
C ASP A 2 23.00 25.85 26.31
N LYS A 3 24.04 26.37 25.65
CA LYS A 3 24.10 27.78 25.24
C LYS A 3 23.12 28.16 24.13
N PHE A 4 22.60 27.19 23.37
CA PHE A 4 21.65 27.41 22.29
C PHE A 4 20.21 27.04 22.67
N SER A 5 20.01 26.47 23.85
CA SER A 5 18.68 26.13 24.36
C SER A 5 17.78 27.36 24.57
N ALA A 6 18.38 28.52 24.89
CA ALA A 6 17.66 29.78 25.04
C ALA A 6 17.21 30.42 23.72
N LEU A 7 17.80 30.03 22.59
CA LEU A 7 17.39 30.43 21.23
C LEU A 7 16.32 29.54 20.66
N GLY A 8 15.83 28.62 21.46
CA GLY A 8 14.77 27.68 21.33
C GLY A 8 14.18 27.54 19.94
N SER A 9 14.50 26.46 19.22
CA SER A 9 13.63 25.98 18.15
C SER A 9 12.23 25.77 18.75
N SER A 10 11.22 26.38 18.17
CA SER A 10 9.81 26.10 18.51
C SER A 10 9.40 24.67 18.12
N GLN A 11 10.30 23.91 17.51
CA GLN A 11 10.12 22.52 17.15
C GLN A 11 10.34 21.64 18.39
N LYS A 12 9.26 21.13 18.92
CA LYS A 12 9.28 20.02 19.89
C LYS A 12 9.64 18.73 19.16
N ARG A 13 10.28 17.78 19.87
CA ARG A 13 10.63 16.45 19.32
C ARG A 13 9.44 15.74 18.68
N GLU A 14 8.24 15.99 19.16
CA GLU A 14 6.98 15.48 18.64
C GLU A 14 6.55 16.13 17.31
N ASN A 15 6.97 17.37 17.04
CA ASN A 15 6.61 18.12 15.83
C ASN A 15 7.74 18.17 14.79
N THR A 16 8.92 17.61 15.11
CA THR A 16 10.06 17.60 14.19
C THR A 16 9.88 16.45 13.22
N TRP A 17 9.93 16.75 11.90
CA TRP A 17 9.95 15.72 10.87
C TRP A 17 11.10 14.74 11.11
N GLN A 18 10.79 13.46 11.16
CA GLN A 18 11.77 12.39 11.27
C GLN A 18 11.76 11.54 10.00
N PRO A 19 12.93 11.24 9.42
CA PRO A 19 13.03 10.24 8.36
C PRO A 19 12.41 8.94 8.87
N PHE A 20 11.65 8.25 8.03
CA PHE A 20 10.96 6.99 8.39
C PHE A 20 9.84 7.10 9.44
N HIS A 21 9.33 8.29 9.72
CA HIS A 21 8.21 8.45 10.65
C HIS A 21 6.98 7.64 10.20
N SER A 22 6.64 7.70 8.92
CA SER A 22 5.54 6.93 8.32
C SER A 22 5.74 5.42 8.41
N LEU A 23 6.99 4.95 8.38
CA LEU A 23 7.32 3.54 8.54
C LEU A 23 7.15 3.05 9.99
N HIS A 24 7.50 3.88 10.98
CA HIS A 24 7.50 3.50 12.40
C HIS A 24 6.20 3.83 13.12
N ALA A 25 5.65 5.02 12.88
CA ALA A 25 4.44 5.55 13.50
C ALA A 25 3.54 6.19 12.44
N PRO A 26 2.92 5.41 11.55
CA PRO A 26 2.01 5.94 10.56
C PRO A 26 0.76 6.52 11.22
N PRO A 27 0.13 7.56 10.62
CA PRO A 27 -1.12 8.13 11.13
C PRO A 27 -2.28 7.15 10.96
N LYS A 28 -3.34 7.35 11.73
CA LYS A 28 -4.60 6.60 11.51
C LYS A 28 -5.27 7.06 10.21
N PRO A 29 -6.08 6.19 9.56
CA PRO A 29 -6.81 6.55 8.34
C PRO A 29 -7.74 7.77 8.51
N SER A 30 -8.24 8.01 9.72
CA SER A 30 -9.07 9.18 10.06
C SER A 30 -8.27 10.48 10.15
N GLU A 31 -6.99 10.39 10.52
CA GLU A 31 -6.10 11.53 10.74
C GLU A 31 -5.34 11.94 9.47
N LEU A 32 -5.47 11.15 8.40
CA LEU A 32 -4.79 11.42 7.14
C LEU A 32 -5.31 12.73 6.52
N THR A 33 -4.38 13.64 6.25
CA THR A 33 -4.64 14.93 5.61
C THR A 33 -4.07 14.97 4.18
N LEU A 34 -4.61 15.85 3.35
CA LEU A 34 -4.08 16.10 2.01
C LEU A 34 -2.64 16.61 2.05
N SER A 35 -2.30 17.43 3.05
CA SER A 35 -0.93 17.93 3.24
C SER A 35 0.07 16.80 3.49
N ALA A 36 -0.31 15.76 4.22
CA ALA A 36 0.55 14.58 4.43
C ALA A 36 0.78 13.81 3.13
N LEU A 37 -0.25 13.66 2.28
CA LEU A 37 -0.12 13.02 0.96
C LEU A 37 0.75 13.85 0.01
N VAL A 38 0.60 15.19 0.01
CA VAL A 38 1.47 16.08 -0.77
C VAL A 38 2.92 15.98 -0.29
N ALA A 39 3.17 16.00 1.01
CA ALA A 39 4.50 15.89 1.60
C ALA A 39 5.17 14.54 1.29
N ALA A 40 4.37 13.46 1.19
CA ALA A 40 4.86 12.15 0.77
C ALA A 40 5.16 12.07 -0.73
N GLY A 41 4.67 13.01 -1.55
CA GLY A 41 4.82 13.02 -2.98
C GLY A 41 3.80 12.17 -3.74
N ALA A 42 2.64 11.89 -3.13
CA ALA A 42 1.60 11.03 -3.68
C ALA A 42 0.93 11.60 -4.95
N HIS A 43 1.04 12.90 -5.17
CA HIS A 43 0.42 13.61 -6.29
C HIS A 43 1.21 13.55 -7.61
N PHE A 44 2.44 13.10 -7.58
CA PHE A 44 3.25 12.96 -8.79
C PHE A 44 2.93 11.63 -9.48
N GLY A 45 2.47 11.69 -10.72
CA GLY A 45 2.35 10.55 -11.60
C GLY A 45 3.51 10.48 -12.60
N HIS A 46 3.37 9.63 -13.58
CA HIS A 46 4.34 9.43 -14.65
C HIS A 46 4.19 10.48 -15.78
N SER A 47 5.07 10.40 -16.77
CA SER A 47 5.00 11.20 -17.99
C SER A 47 3.62 11.06 -18.67
N LYS A 48 3.09 12.17 -19.19
CA LYS A 48 1.83 12.19 -19.95
C LYS A 48 1.82 11.17 -21.12
N ALA A 49 2.96 10.91 -21.73
CA ALA A 49 3.09 9.94 -22.82
C ALA A 49 2.81 8.49 -22.39
N LEU A 50 3.02 8.17 -21.11
CA LEU A 50 2.80 6.85 -20.53
C LEU A 50 1.45 6.71 -19.85
N MET A 51 0.65 7.78 -19.80
CA MET A 51 -0.63 7.79 -19.11
C MET A 51 -1.61 6.79 -19.74
N ASN A 52 -2.19 5.93 -18.90
CA ASN A 52 -3.25 5.04 -19.33
C ASN A 52 -4.56 5.84 -19.52
N PRO A 53 -5.30 5.66 -20.63
CA PRO A 53 -6.56 6.37 -20.85
C PRO A 53 -7.61 6.13 -19.75
N HIS A 54 -7.65 4.95 -19.16
CA HIS A 54 -8.56 4.62 -18.07
C HIS A 54 -8.22 5.29 -16.74
N TYR A 55 -7.02 5.90 -16.64
CA TYR A 55 -6.62 6.67 -15.47
C TYR A 55 -7.17 8.11 -15.48
N ALA A 56 -7.67 8.58 -16.62
CA ALA A 56 -8.16 9.95 -16.77
C ALA A 56 -9.09 10.45 -15.64
N PRO A 57 -10.00 9.64 -15.08
CA PRO A 57 -10.86 10.06 -13.96
C PRO A 57 -10.08 10.45 -12.68
N PHE A 58 -8.86 9.96 -12.49
CA PHE A 58 -8.02 10.18 -11.31
C PHE A 58 -6.93 11.24 -11.53
N ALA A 59 -6.77 11.71 -12.77
CA ALA A 59 -5.82 12.76 -13.09
C ALA A 59 -6.43 14.14 -12.76
N TYR A 60 -5.69 14.97 -12.02
CA TYR A 60 -6.01 16.38 -11.82
C TYR A 60 -5.65 17.22 -13.05
N GLY A 61 -4.52 16.90 -13.67
CA GLY A 61 -4.01 17.61 -14.85
C GLY A 61 -2.58 17.23 -15.19
N THR A 62 -1.94 18.02 -16.02
CA THR A 62 -0.52 17.81 -16.39
C THR A 62 0.27 19.10 -16.16
N ARG A 63 1.47 18.98 -15.59
CA ARG A 63 2.40 20.09 -15.38
C ARG A 63 3.80 19.64 -15.79
N ALA A 64 4.47 20.43 -16.62
CA ALA A 64 5.81 20.14 -17.14
C ALA A 64 5.94 18.71 -17.74
N GLY A 65 4.90 18.22 -18.44
CA GLY A 65 4.90 16.90 -19.07
C GLY A 65 4.62 15.73 -18.12
N VAL A 66 4.42 15.99 -16.82
CA VAL A 66 4.09 14.97 -15.80
C VAL A 66 2.61 15.07 -15.43
N VAL A 67 1.97 13.91 -15.25
CA VAL A 67 0.58 13.81 -14.78
C VAL A 67 0.54 14.14 -13.29
N LEU A 68 -0.40 14.97 -12.87
CA LEU A 68 -0.70 15.19 -11.46
C LEU A 68 -1.94 14.40 -11.07
N ILE A 69 -1.80 13.64 -9.99
CA ILE A 69 -2.87 12.79 -9.44
C ILE A 69 -3.78 13.64 -8.54
N ASP A 70 -5.06 13.43 -8.65
CA ASP A 70 -6.08 14.12 -7.86
C ASP A 70 -6.17 13.51 -6.44
N LEU A 71 -5.57 14.19 -5.47
CA LEU A 71 -5.53 13.71 -4.09
C LEU A 71 -6.89 13.79 -3.39
N ASP A 72 -7.81 14.64 -3.85
CA ASP A 72 -9.18 14.70 -3.34
C ASP A 72 -9.93 13.38 -3.64
N LYS A 73 -9.55 12.70 -4.73
CA LYS A 73 -10.03 11.36 -5.05
C LYS A 73 -9.25 10.27 -4.34
N THR A 74 -7.94 10.46 -4.16
CA THR A 74 -7.09 9.50 -3.45
C THR A 74 -7.55 9.27 -2.02
N LEU A 75 -7.90 10.32 -1.29
CA LEU A 75 -8.27 10.24 0.13
C LEU A 75 -9.49 9.34 0.39
N PRO A 76 -10.63 9.47 -0.34
CA PRO A 76 -11.76 8.54 -0.21
C PRO A 76 -11.40 7.10 -0.56
N HIS A 77 -10.55 6.89 -1.57
CA HIS A 77 -10.11 5.55 -1.97
C HIS A 77 -9.26 4.88 -0.89
N ILE A 78 -8.34 5.62 -0.25
CA ILE A 78 -7.56 5.13 0.91
C ILE A 78 -8.51 4.75 2.06
N ARG A 79 -9.48 5.60 2.39
CA ARG A 79 -10.45 5.33 3.47
C ARG A 79 -11.31 4.10 3.18
N ARG A 80 -11.74 3.92 1.93
CA ARG A 80 -12.46 2.73 1.48
C ARG A 80 -11.59 1.48 1.63
N ALA A 81 -10.36 1.51 1.14
CA ALA A 81 -9.40 0.41 1.28
C ALA A 81 -9.14 0.07 2.75
N ALA A 82 -8.94 1.07 3.61
CA ALA A 82 -8.75 0.89 5.05
C ALA A 82 -9.96 0.21 5.72
N ASN A 83 -11.19 0.57 5.33
CA ASN A 83 -12.40 -0.08 5.83
C ASN A 83 -12.50 -1.54 5.39
N VAL A 84 -12.09 -1.88 4.15
CA VAL A 84 -12.04 -3.26 3.67
C VAL A 84 -11.02 -4.06 4.48
N VAL A 85 -9.80 -3.53 4.66
CA VAL A 85 -8.75 -4.17 5.47
C VAL A 85 -9.24 -4.42 6.89
N ARG A 86 -9.85 -3.41 7.54
CA ARG A 86 -10.44 -3.55 8.88
C ARG A 86 -11.52 -4.62 8.92
N GLY A 87 -12.42 -4.64 7.96
CA GLY A 87 -13.52 -5.62 7.90
C GLY A 87 -13.04 -7.06 7.70
N VAL A 88 -11.98 -7.28 6.90
CA VAL A 88 -11.36 -8.60 6.73
C VAL A 88 -10.63 -9.02 8.00
N ALA A 89 -9.85 -8.12 8.61
CA ALA A 89 -9.12 -8.38 9.85
C ALA A 89 -10.04 -8.71 11.02
N ALA A 90 -11.15 -7.97 11.17
CA ALA A 90 -12.16 -8.20 12.22
C ALA A 90 -12.83 -9.60 12.15
N ARG A 91 -12.83 -10.20 10.95
CA ARG A 91 -13.35 -11.57 10.75
C ARG A 91 -12.26 -12.64 10.86
N GLY A 92 -11.07 -12.29 11.31
CA GLY A 92 -9.93 -13.20 11.38
C GLY A 92 -9.35 -13.57 10.02
N GLY A 93 -9.66 -12.81 8.97
CA GLY A 93 -9.15 -13.04 7.62
C GLY A 93 -7.66 -12.76 7.49
N THR A 94 -7.02 -13.47 6.58
CA THR A 94 -5.58 -13.37 6.29
C THR A 94 -5.32 -12.32 5.22
N ILE A 95 -4.40 -11.39 5.47
CA ILE A 95 -4.05 -10.30 4.57
C ILE A 95 -2.58 -10.43 4.16
N VAL A 96 -2.29 -10.29 2.86
CA VAL A 96 -0.92 -10.30 2.36
C VAL A 96 -0.55 -8.93 1.77
N PHE A 97 0.57 -8.37 2.22
CA PHE A 97 1.18 -7.15 1.67
C PHE A 97 2.26 -7.53 0.67
N ILE A 98 2.15 -7.03 -0.55
CA ILE A 98 3.04 -7.37 -1.67
C ILE A 98 3.72 -6.11 -2.17
N GLY A 99 5.06 -6.11 -2.11
CA GLY A 99 5.89 -5.02 -2.62
C GLY A 99 7.24 -5.59 -3.04
N THR A 100 7.37 -5.89 -4.32
CA THR A 100 8.49 -6.68 -4.87
C THR A 100 9.73 -5.85 -5.21
N ARG A 101 9.68 -4.53 -5.06
CA ARG A 101 10.87 -3.68 -5.15
C ARG A 101 11.69 -3.78 -3.86
N PRO A 102 13.03 -3.87 -3.93
CA PRO A 102 13.89 -4.02 -2.74
C PRO A 102 13.67 -2.93 -1.69
N GLU A 103 13.41 -1.69 -2.13
CA GLU A 103 13.18 -0.55 -1.24
C GLU A 103 11.88 -0.68 -0.44
N LEU A 104 10.92 -1.48 -0.92
CA LEU A 104 9.62 -1.67 -0.27
C LEU A 104 9.63 -2.83 0.75
N ALA A 105 10.66 -3.66 0.76
CA ALA A 105 10.75 -4.79 1.68
C ALA A 105 10.62 -4.39 3.16
N PRO A 106 11.23 -3.29 3.66
CA PRO A 106 11.00 -2.82 5.02
C PRO A 106 9.55 -2.40 5.28
N ALA A 107 8.91 -1.74 4.31
CA ALA A 107 7.53 -1.24 4.44
C ALA A 107 6.53 -2.40 4.55
N VAL A 108 6.59 -3.38 3.64
CA VAL A 108 5.68 -4.55 3.66
C VAL A 108 5.90 -5.42 4.89
N ARG A 109 7.17 -5.61 5.31
CA ARG A 109 7.51 -6.36 6.53
C ARG A 109 6.92 -5.71 7.77
N LYS A 110 7.10 -4.39 7.92
CA LYS A 110 6.56 -3.64 9.06
C LYS A 110 5.03 -3.58 9.05
N ALA A 111 4.42 -3.46 7.87
CA ALA A 111 2.97 -3.49 7.74
C ALA A 111 2.40 -4.83 8.24
N ALA A 112 2.95 -5.95 7.76
CA ALA A 112 2.53 -7.27 8.20
C ALA A 112 2.78 -7.48 9.71
N HIS A 113 3.97 -7.15 10.21
CA HIS A 113 4.33 -7.30 11.62
C HIS A 113 3.39 -6.50 12.56
N ARG A 114 2.89 -5.34 12.10
CA ARG A 114 1.98 -4.50 12.88
C ARG A 114 0.61 -5.14 13.09
N MET A 115 0.20 -5.99 12.17
CA MET A 115 -1.06 -6.76 12.24
C MET A 115 -0.91 -8.13 12.90
N SER A 116 0.32 -8.52 13.30
CA SER A 116 0.61 -9.78 13.99
C SER A 116 0.24 -11.04 13.18
N TYR A 117 -0.64 -11.91 13.72
CA TYR A 117 -0.89 -13.26 13.19
C TYR A 117 -1.68 -13.31 11.87
N ASN A 118 -2.40 -12.25 11.53
CA ASN A 118 -3.33 -12.27 10.38
C ASN A 118 -2.74 -11.62 9.13
N ALA A 119 -1.45 -11.29 9.12
CA ALA A 119 -0.82 -10.65 7.98
C ALA A 119 0.52 -11.28 7.60
N TYR A 120 0.72 -11.39 6.30
CA TYR A 120 1.96 -11.85 5.70
C TYR A 120 2.51 -10.77 4.76
N HIS A 121 3.77 -10.89 4.40
CA HIS A 121 4.41 -9.99 3.45
C HIS A 121 5.19 -10.75 2.39
N ILE A 122 5.24 -10.18 1.19
CA ILE A 122 6.07 -10.64 0.08
C ILE A 122 6.89 -9.43 -0.37
N GLY A 123 8.18 -9.44 -0.02
CA GLY A 123 9.16 -8.42 -0.38
C GLY A 123 10.06 -8.84 -1.54
N GLU A 124 9.89 -10.05 -2.05
CA GLU A 124 10.66 -10.62 -3.15
C GLU A 124 9.77 -10.85 -4.38
N LYS A 125 10.39 -11.25 -5.48
CA LYS A 125 9.69 -11.53 -6.73
C LYS A 125 8.63 -12.61 -6.54
N TRP A 126 7.39 -12.31 -6.98
CA TRP A 126 6.32 -13.29 -7.01
C TRP A 126 6.68 -14.48 -7.90
N LYS A 127 6.51 -15.69 -7.39
CA LYS A 127 6.65 -16.92 -8.18
C LYS A 127 5.32 -17.23 -8.86
N PRO A 128 5.25 -17.23 -10.20
CA PRO A 128 4.03 -17.61 -10.90
C PRO A 128 3.56 -19.01 -10.49
N GLY A 129 2.26 -19.16 -10.28
CA GLY A 129 1.65 -20.41 -9.81
C GLY A 129 1.56 -20.54 -8.29
N THR A 130 1.96 -19.52 -7.53
CA THR A 130 1.89 -19.55 -6.06
C THR A 130 0.48 -19.83 -5.54
N LEU A 131 -0.54 -19.29 -6.17
CA LEU A 131 -1.94 -19.52 -5.81
C LEU A 131 -2.58 -20.58 -6.71
N THR A 132 -2.40 -20.48 -8.03
CA THR A 132 -3.06 -21.35 -9.01
C THR A 132 -2.47 -22.76 -9.08
N ASN A 133 -1.16 -22.91 -8.77
CA ASN A 133 -0.47 -24.22 -8.77
C ASN A 133 0.13 -24.53 -7.39
N LYS A 134 -0.57 -24.17 -6.32
CA LYS A 134 -0.14 -24.32 -4.93
C LYS A 134 0.23 -25.75 -4.55
N HIS A 135 -0.47 -26.75 -5.06
CA HIS A 135 -0.19 -28.17 -4.77
C HIS A 135 1.17 -28.62 -5.30
N SER A 136 1.57 -28.13 -6.46
CA SER A 136 2.88 -28.44 -7.04
C SER A 136 4.02 -27.72 -6.34
N LEU A 137 3.78 -26.48 -5.84
CA LEU A 137 4.81 -25.67 -5.19
C LEU A 137 5.02 -26.00 -3.73
N PHE A 138 3.95 -26.27 -2.99
CA PHE A 138 4.00 -26.46 -1.53
C PHE A 138 3.76 -27.91 -1.10
N GLY A 139 3.30 -28.78 -2.02
CA GLY A 139 2.91 -30.14 -1.69
C GLY A 139 1.47 -30.25 -1.16
N PHE A 140 0.86 -31.41 -1.36
CA PHE A 140 -0.54 -31.65 -0.97
C PHE A 140 -0.75 -31.55 0.56
N ASP A 141 0.18 -32.06 1.34
CA ASP A 141 0.07 -32.10 2.80
C ASP A 141 0.09 -30.69 3.41
N VAL A 142 0.97 -29.81 2.91
CA VAL A 142 1.07 -28.42 3.38
C VAL A 142 -0.19 -27.62 2.98
N VAL A 143 -0.66 -27.78 1.75
CA VAL A 143 -1.89 -27.09 1.27
C VAL A 143 -3.13 -27.54 2.06
N ARG A 144 -3.15 -28.77 2.52
CA ARG A 144 -4.27 -29.33 3.29
C ARG A 144 -4.25 -28.93 4.77
N SER A 145 -3.05 -28.81 5.34
CA SER A 145 -2.86 -28.47 6.77
C SER A 145 -2.78 -26.97 7.05
N THR A 146 -2.44 -26.15 6.05
CA THR A 146 -2.17 -24.72 6.23
C THR A 146 -3.00 -23.88 5.25
N LYS A 147 -3.58 -22.78 5.74
CA LYS A 147 -4.27 -21.81 4.87
C LYS A 147 -3.24 -20.99 4.08
N ILE A 148 -3.00 -21.36 2.83
CA ILE A 148 -2.05 -20.66 1.93
C ILE A 148 -2.73 -19.50 1.19
N VAL A 149 -4.03 -19.63 0.89
CA VAL A 149 -4.80 -18.63 0.15
C VAL A 149 -5.20 -17.49 1.08
N PRO A 150 -4.74 -16.24 0.80
CA PRO A 150 -5.13 -15.08 1.61
C PRO A 150 -6.57 -14.66 1.30
N ASP A 151 -7.21 -13.97 2.24
CA ASP A 151 -8.55 -13.41 2.06
C ASP A 151 -8.50 -12.01 1.42
N LEU A 152 -7.35 -11.35 1.44
CA LEU A 152 -7.12 -10.04 0.84
C LEU A 152 -5.65 -9.88 0.46
N ALA A 153 -5.40 -9.33 -0.74
CA ALA A 153 -4.06 -8.99 -1.21
C ALA A 153 -3.91 -7.48 -1.40
N VAL A 154 -2.83 -6.90 -0.85
CA VAL A 154 -2.49 -5.48 -0.96
C VAL A 154 -1.22 -5.33 -1.77
N PHE A 155 -1.32 -4.69 -2.93
CA PHE A 155 -0.22 -4.46 -3.86
C PHE A 155 0.29 -3.03 -3.76
N LEU A 156 1.56 -2.84 -3.42
CA LEU A 156 2.19 -1.52 -3.41
C LEU A 156 2.72 -1.10 -4.77
N ASN A 157 3.09 -2.04 -5.62
CA ASN A 157 3.58 -1.82 -6.99
C ASN A 157 2.91 -2.79 -7.98
N PRO A 158 1.66 -2.53 -8.40
CA PRO A 158 0.87 -3.43 -9.25
C PRO A 158 1.52 -3.76 -10.58
N LEU A 159 2.16 -2.78 -11.24
CA LEU A 159 2.76 -2.96 -12.56
C LEU A 159 3.76 -4.13 -12.61
N HIS A 160 4.57 -4.29 -11.57
CA HIS A 160 5.56 -5.36 -11.48
C HIS A 160 4.96 -6.71 -11.01
N ASN A 161 3.70 -6.71 -10.56
CA ASN A 161 3.04 -7.86 -9.96
C ASN A 161 1.79 -8.31 -10.72
N MET A 162 1.73 -8.06 -12.02
CA MET A 162 0.57 -8.41 -12.87
C MET A 162 0.22 -9.90 -12.83
N SER A 163 1.23 -10.79 -12.72
CA SER A 163 1.00 -12.23 -12.59
C SER A 163 0.29 -12.56 -11.28
N ALA A 164 0.72 -11.96 -10.17
CA ALA A 164 0.10 -12.15 -8.86
C ALA A 164 -1.36 -11.64 -8.85
N ILE A 165 -1.62 -10.48 -9.46
CA ILE A 165 -2.97 -9.91 -9.57
C ILE A 165 -3.89 -10.84 -10.37
N ARG A 166 -3.39 -11.40 -11.49
CA ARG A 166 -4.15 -12.39 -12.29
C ARG A 166 -4.46 -13.65 -11.49
N GLU A 167 -3.50 -14.17 -10.73
CA GLU A 167 -3.72 -15.32 -9.86
C GLU A 167 -4.75 -15.03 -8.77
N CYS A 168 -4.68 -13.85 -8.14
CA CYS A 168 -5.69 -13.40 -7.18
C CYS A 168 -7.08 -13.33 -7.81
N THR A 169 -7.19 -12.85 -9.05
CA THR A 169 -8.47 -12.78 -9.78
C THR A 169 -9.03 -14.18 -10.06
N LEU A 170 -8.18 -15.13 -10.45
CA LEU A 170 -8.57 -16.52 -10.71
C LEU A 170 -9.05 -17.25 -9.45
N GLU A 171 -8.41 -16.96 -8.32
CA GLU A 171 -8.76 -17.53 -7.00
C GLU A 171 -9.82 -16.69 -6.26
N HIS A 172 -10.42 -15.70 -6.92
CA HIS A 172 -11.45 -14.80 -6.35
C HIS A 172 -11.03 -14.05 -5.09
N ILE A 173 -9.74 -13.72 -4.98
CA ILE A 173 -9.19 -12.95 -3.86
C ILE A 173 -9.35 -11.46 -4.15
N PRO A 174 -10.01 -10.68 -3.29
CA PRO A 174 -10.09 -9.24 -3.45
C PRO A 174 -8.71 -8.59 -3.36
N THR A 175 -8.49 -7.57 -4.20
CA THR A 175 -7.20 -6.90 -4.34
C THR A 175 -7.32 -5.41 -4.06
N ILE A 176 -6.41 -4.88 -3.26
CA ILE A 176 -6.15 -3.44 -3.11
C ILE A 176 -4.83 -3.14 -3.82
N GLY A 177 -4.74 -2.04 -4.54
CA GLY A 177 -3.49 -1.67 -5.21
C GLY A 177 -3.26 -0.17 -5.26
N VAL A 178 -2.01 0.25 -5.04
CA VAL A 178 -1.58 1.62 -5.31
C VAL A 178 -1.35 1.74 -6.81
N VAL A 179 -2.17 2.56 -7.48
CA VAL A 179 -2.21 2.66 -8.94
C VAL A 179 -1.71 4.02 -9.37
N ASP A 180 -0.64 4.05 -10.13
CA ASP A 180 -0.12 5.27 -10.74
C ASP A 180 -0.72 5.51 -12.15
N SER A 181 -0.44 6.65 -12.74
CA SER A 181 -0.99 7.12 -14.01
C SER A 181 -0.68 6.23 -15.23
N ASN A 182 0.36 5.40 -15.17
CA ASN A 182 0.76 4.45 -16.22
C ASN A 182 0.05 3.09 -16.14
N VAL A 183 -0.71 2.85 -15.07
CA VAL A 183 -1.39 1.57 -14.81
C VAL A 183 -2.90 1.70 -15.02
N ASP A 184 -3.55 0.64 -15.51
CA ASP A 184 -5.01 0.58 -15.59
C ASP A 184 -5.61 0.36 -14.18
N PRO A 185 -6.39 1.31 -13.65
CA PRO A 185 -6.97 1.17 -12.31
C PRO A 185 -7.95 -0.01 -12.16
N ARG A 186 -8.44 -0.55 -13.27
CA ARG A 186 -9.40 -1.68 -13.27
C ARG A 186 -8.77 -3.04 -13.00
N ILE A 187 -7.43 -3.14 -12.97
CA ILE A 187 -6.73 -4.40 -12.68
C ILE A 187 -6.88 -4.85 -11.23
N VAL A 188 -7.20 -3.93 -10.33
CA VAL A 188 -7.43 -4.20 -8.91
C VAL A 188 -8.85 -3.84 -8.52
N MET A 189 -9.39 -4.54 -7.53
CA MET A 189 -10.77 -4.30 -7.06
C MET A 189 -10.92 -2.97 -6.32
N TYR A 190 -9.91 -2.58 -5.55
CA TYR A 190 -9.87 -1.34 -4.78
C TYR A 190 -8.63 -0.53 -5.15
N PRO A 191 -8.69 0.30 -6.22
CA PRO A 191 -7.56 1.14 -6.60
C PRO A 191 -7.39 2.30 -5.62
N ILE A 192 -6.13 2.59 -5.29
CA ILE A 192 -5.70 3.79 -4.57
C ILE A 192 -4.86 4.61 -5.55
N PRO A 193 -5.41 5.67 -6.14
CA PRO A 193 -4.66 6.52 -7.06
C PRO A 193 -3.54 7.24 -6.30
N ALA A 194 -2.29 6.91 -6.54
CA ALA A 194 -1.13 7.54 -5.93
C ALA A 194 0.16 7.15 -6.65
N ASN A 195 1.21 7.90 -6.40
CA ASN A 195 2.55 7.65 -6.90
C ASN A 195 3.10 6.31 -6.38
N ASP A 196 3.44 5.39 -7.26
CA ASP A 196 4.04 4.10 -6.92
C ASP A 196 5.57 4.09 -6.96
N ASP A 197 6.21 5.19 -7.39
CA ASP A 197 7.66 5.36 -7.37
C ASP A 197 8.17 5.93 -6.04
N SER A 198 7.38 6.74 -5.36
CA SER A 198 7.75 7.34 -4.10
C SER A 198 7.67 6.34 -2.94
N ILE A 199 8.82 5.96 -2.39
CA ILE A 199 8.92 5.09 -1.21
C ILE A 199 8.10 5.65 -0.04
N ARG A 200 8.17 6.97 0.19
CA ARG A 200 7.44 7.65 1.28
C ARG A 200 5.92 7.52 1.14
N THR A 201 5.41 7.62 -0.10
CA THR A 201 3.99 7.42 -0.38
C THR A 201 3.56 5.99 -0.05
N LEU A 202 4.35 5.01 -0.49
CA LEU A 202 4.05 3.60 -0.29
C LEU A 202 4.19 3.18 1.18
N GLU A 203 5.17 3.70 1.91
CA GLU A 203 5.29 3.52 3.36
C GLU A 203 4.10 4.10 4.12
N LEU A 204 3.66 5.31 3.75
CA LEU A 204 2.50 5.96 4.34
C LEU A 204 1.23 5.13 4.12
N ILE A 205 0.97 4.70 2.88
CA ILE A 205 -0.22 3.91 2.53
C ILE A 205 -0.18 2.53 3.19
N ALA A 206 0.93 1.82 3.13
CA ALA A 206 1.09 0.52 3.79
C ALA A 206 0.94 0.65 5.31
N GLY A 207 1.49 1.71 5.89
CA GLY A 207 1.33 2.05 7.30
C GLY A 207 -0.13 2.25 7.69
N LEU A 208 -0.86 3.09 6.96
CA LEU A 208 -2.28 3.38 7.18
C LEU A 208 -3.14 2.12 7.10
N LEU A 209 -2.94 1.31 6.05
CA LEU A 209 -3.69 0.07 5.87
C LEU A 209 -3.38 -0.93 7.00
N SER A 210 -2.12 -1.02 7.45
CA SER A 210 -1.75 -1.92 8.54
C SER A 210 -2.34 -1.48 9.89
N ILE A 211 -2.45 -0.18 10.16
CA ILE A 211 -3.14 0.32 11.36
C ILE A 211 -4.63 -0.02 11.29
N ALA A 212 -5.27 0.23 10.13
CA ALA A 212 -6.68 -0.14 9.96
C ALA A 212 -6.92 -1.63 10.19
N GLY A 213 -6.00 -2.48 9.76
CA GLY A 213 -6.06 -3.91 10.02
C GLY A 213 -5.89 -4.26 11.49
N ARG A 214 -4.93 -3.65 12.18
CA ARG A 214 -4.76 -3.83 13.63
C ARG A 214 -6.01 -3.38 14.41
N ASP A 215 -6.56 -2.20 14.09
CA ASP A 215 -7.80 -1.71 14.70
C ASP A 215 -9.03 -2.62 14.43
N GLY A 216 -8.93 -3.51 13.45
CA GLY A 216 -9.97 -4.52 13.18
C GLY A 216 -9.75 -5.81 13.96
N ILE A 217 -8.53 -6.10 14.42
CA ILE A 217 -8.20 -7.27 15.23
C ILE A 217 -8.50 -7.01 16.71
N GLU A 218 -8.24 -5.76 17.18
CA GLU A 218 -8.58 -5.29 18.53
C GLU A 218 -10.09 -5.15 18.72
#